data_fbe7229a142a55c190d4f0c49d22210a
#
_entry.id   fbe7229a142a55c190d4f0c49d22210a
#
_cell.length_a   1.000
_cell.length_b   1.000
_cell.length_c   1.000
_cell.angle_alpha   90.00
_cell.angle_beta   90.00
_cell.angle_gamma   90.00
#
_symmetry.space_group_name_H-M   'P 1'
#
loop_
_entity.id
_entity.type
_entity.pdbx_description
1 polymer ?
#
loop_
_entity_poly.entity_id
_entity_poly.type
_entity_poly.pdbx_seq_one_letter_code
_entity_poly.pdbx_strand_id
1 'polypeptide(L)'
;MKSNREKEALKADFIEARGYWNEFWDGLLDLDPRFFKAYLNFSSIPWTNGVLEPKVKEFVYIAIDAATTHLYEPGLRIHIKNAFEYGATKEEIMEVYQLVSILGMHTCTMGVPVLLDEMRKAGKDSELAVPLTAKQLKLKEEFTENRGYWSELWDGLLTICPEFFEAYLRFCSIPWSPGFLEPKVKEFMYIAIDAATTHLYEPGLRIHIQNALKLGATKEEIMEVFQLTSVLGMHTCTVGVPILIEESNNLE
;
A
#
# COMPACT_ATOMS: atom_id res chain seq x y z
N MET A 1 24.19 -21.40 -26.85
CA MET A 1 25.06 -21.62 -25.68
C MET A 1 25.37 -20.33 -24.88
N LYS A 2 25.76 -19.19 -25.49
CA LYS A 2 25.97 -17.92 -24.74
C LYS A 2 24.69 -17.41 -24.07
N SER A 3 23.55 -17.46 -24.76
CA SER A 3 22.23 -17.01 -24.25
C SER A 3 21.77 -17.79 -23.01
N ASN A 4 21.93 -19.10 -22.97
CA ASN A 4 21.48 -19.93 -21.85
C ASN A 4 22.32 -19.68 -20.58
N ARG A 5 23.65 -19.53 -20.74
CA ARG A 5 24.56 -19.22 -19.62
C ARG A 5 24.30 -17.83 -19.04
N GLU A 6 23.89 -16.86 -19.88
CA GLU A 6 23.54 -15.52 -19.42
C GLU A 6 22.24 -15.52 -18.63
N LYS A 7 21.21 -16.28 -19.07
CA LYS A 7 19.95 -16.44 -18.35
C LYS A 7 20.12 -17.11 -16.99
N GLU A 8 20.91 -18.18 -16.93
CA GLU A 8 21.24 -18.85 -15.67
C GLU A 8 21.97 -17.92 -14.69
N ALA A 9 22.89 -17.07 -15.18
CA ALA A 9 23.54 -16.07 -14.36
C ALA A 9 22.57 -15.04 -13.82
N LEU A 10 21.68 -14.51 -14.66
CA LEU A 10 20.65 -13.54 -14.23
C LEU A 10 19.66 -14.15 -13.22
N LYS A 11 19.31 -15.42 -13.37
CA LYS A 11 18.51 -16.16 -12.40
C LYS A 11 19.22 -16.27 -11.05
N ALA A 12 20.51 -16.63 -11.07
CA ALA A 12 21.33 -16.71 -9.87
C ALA A 12 21.47 -15.33 -9.19
N ASP A 13 21.76 -14.28 -9.96
CA ASP A 13 21.86 -12.90 -9.45
C ASP A 13 20.54 -12.44 -8.80
N PHE A 14 19.40 -12.83 -9.38
CA PHE A 14 18.09 -12.52 -8.80
C PHE A 14 17.86 -13.24 -7.46
N ILE A 15 18.20 -14.54 -7.41
CA ILE A 15 18.09 -15.34 -6.18
C ILE A 15 19.00 -14.77 -5.09
N GLU A 16 20.22 -14.39 -5.44
CA GLU A 16 21.14 -13.75 -4.50
C GLU A 16 20.60 -12.42 -3.95
N ALA A 17 20.02 -11.59 -4.81
CA ALA A 17 19.52 -10.28 -4.44
C ALA A 17 18.18 -10.31 -3.70
N ARG A 18 17.30 -11.31 -4.00
CA ARG A 18 15.90 -11.33 -3.53
C ARG A 18 15.56 -12.53 -2.65
N GLY A 19 16.43 -13.50 -2.53
CA GLY A 19 16.24 -14.69 -1.69
C GLY A 19 15.34 -15.78 -2.28
N TYR A 20 14.72 -15.57 -3.43
CA TYR A 20 13.77 -16.52 -4.03
C TYR A 20 13.79 -16.49 -5.55
N TRP A 21 13.16 -17.50 -6.18
CA TRP A 21 12.78 -17.52 -7.59
C TRP A 21 11.33 -17.95 -7.73
N ASN A 22 10.63 -17.39 -8.70
CA ASN A 22 9.28 -17.82 -9.07
C ASN A 22 9.21 -18.05 -10.57
N GLU A 23 8.49 -19.12 -10.98
CA GLU A 23 8.37 -19.56 -12.37
C GLU A 23 7.74 -18.52 -13.30
N PHE A 24 6.95 -17.59 -12.78
CA PHE A 24 6.40 -16.52 -13.62
C PHE A 24 7.47 -15.60 -14.24
N TRP A 25 8.72 -15.64 -13.72
CA TRP A 25 9.84 -14.92 -14.31
C TRP A 25 10.50 -15.67 -15.49
N ASP A 26 10.30 -16.99 -15.61
CA ASP A 26 10.97 -17.80 -16.65
C ASP A 26 10.63 -17.29 -18.05
N GLY A 27 9.35 -17.04 -18.32
CA GLY A 27 8.90 -16.53 -19.61
C GLY A 27 9.48 -15.16 -19.96
N LEU A 28 9.53 -14.22 -19.01
CA LEU A 28 10.14 -12.92 -19.23
C LEU A 28 11.65 -13.01 -19.46
N LEU A 29 12.33 -13.84 -18.66
CA LEU A 29 13.76 -14.08 -18.80
C LEU A 29 14.08 -14.73 -20.16
N ASP A 30 13.18 -15.57 -20.68
CA ASP A 30 13.32 -16.21 -21.98
C ASP A 30 13.08 -15.25 -23.16
N LEU A 31 12.05 -14.42 -23.07
CA LEU A 31 11.66 -13.51 -24.17
C LEU A 31 12.56 -12.27 -24.23
N ASP A 32 12.89 -11.67 -23.09
CA ASP A 32 13.75 -10.47 -23.05
C ASP A 32 14.67 -10.45 -21.82
N PRO A 33 15.81 -11.15 -21.85
CA PRO A 33 16.78 -11.16 -20.76
C PRO A 33 17.40 -9.78 -20.47
N ARG A 34 17.40 -8.85 -21.44
CA ARG A 34 17.91 -7.49 -21.24
C ARG A 34 16.94 -6.66 -20.39
N PHE A 35 15.65 -6.78 -20.65
CA PHE A 35 14.62 -6.12 -19.85
C PHE A 35 14.58 -6.70 -18.43
N PHE A 36 14.66 -8.03 -18.31
CA PHE A 36 14.78 -8.71 -17.01
C PHE A 36 15.99 -8.22 -16.20
N LYS A 37 17.16 -8.08 -16.85
CA LYS A 37 18.38 -7.56 -16.21
C LYS A 37 18.20 -6.12 -15.71
N ALA A 38 17.57 -5.27 -16.51
CA ALA A 38 17.28 -3.89 -16.11
C ALA A 38 16.33 -3.83 -14.90
N TYR A 39 15.30 -4.68 -14.91
CA TYR A 39 14.39 -4.82 -13.77
C TYR A 39 15.10 -5.33 -12.51
N LEU A 40 15.94 -6.35 -12.63
CA LEU A 40 16.74 -6.87 -11.50
C LEU A 40 17.58 -5.76 -10.87
N ASN A 41 18.32 -5.01 -11.67
CA ASN A 41 19.13 -3.90 -11.19
C ASN A 41 18.29 -2.83 -10.46
N PHE A 42 17.11 -2.50 -11.01
CA PHE A 42 16.19 -1.53 -10.44
C PHE A 42 15.57 -2.02 -9.12
N SER A 43 15.01 -3.21 -9.11
CA SER A 43 14.26 -3.76 -7.98
C SER A 43 15.13 -4.23 -6.81
N SER A 44 16.42 -4.44 -7.05
CA SER A 44 17.37 -4.86 -6.01
C SER A 44 17.88 -3.70 -5.14
N ILE A 45 17.76 -2.44 -5.59
CA ILE A 45 18.29 -1.28 -4.86
C ILE A 45 17.80 -1.23 -3.39
N PRO A 46 16.49 -1.31 -3.09
CA PRO A 46 16.02 -1.28 -1.71
C PRO A 46 16.45 -2.51 -0.90
N TRP A 47 16.87 -3.60 -1.54
CA TRP A 47 17.34 -4.82 -0.86
C TRP A 47 18.84 -4.79 -0.56
N THR A 48 19.64 -4.19 -1.42
CA THR A 48 21.09 -4.12 -1.28
C THR A 48 21.57 -2.89 -0.54
N ASN A 49 20.88 -1.76 -0.67
CA ASN A 49 21.28 -0.46 -0.13
C ASN A 49 20.21 0.17 0.78
N GLY A 50 19.12 -0.54 1.06
CA GLY A 50 18.02 -0.03 1.85
C GLY A 50 18.30 0.01 3.35
N VAL A 51 17.49 0.76 4.09
CA VAL A 51 17.61 0.99 5.54
C VAL A 51 16.48 0.34 6.34
N LEU A 52 15.38 -0.08 5.68
CA LEU A 52 14.29 -0.79 6.31
C LEU A 52 14.67 -2.24 6.61
N GLU A 53 14.16 -2.77 7.71
CA GLU A 53 14.30 -4.20 8.03
C GLU A 53 13.64 -5.06 6.92
N PRO A 54 14.22 -6.23 6.56
CA PRO A 54 13.66 -7.11 5.54
C PRO A 54 12.19 -7.45 5.75
N LYS A 55 11.79 -7.70 6.98
CA LYS A 55 10.40 -7.95 7.36
C LYS A 55 9.47 -6.79 6.98
N VAL A 56 9.89 -5.55 7.22
CA VAL A 56 9.11 -4.33 6.89
C VAL A 56 8.96 -4.16 5.38
N LYS A 57 10.01 -4.49 4.60
CA LYS A 57 9.94 -4.49 3.13
C LYS A 57 8.87 -5.46 2.62
N GLU A 58 8.82 -6.65 3.20
CA GLU A 58 7.78 -7.63 2.84
C GLU A 58 6.38 -7.15 3.26
N PHE A 59 6.24 -6.46 4.39
CA PHE A 59 4.95 -5.84 4.77
C PHE A 59 4.49 -4.77 3.78
N VAL A 60 5.42 -3.97 3.21
CA VAL A 60 5.09 -3.01 2.13
C VAL A 60 4.54 -3.75 0.91
N TYR A 61 5.20 -4.83 0.47
CA TYR A 61 4.71 -5.64 -0.64
C TYR A 61 3.36 -6.31 -0.34
N ILE A 62 3.19 -6.88 0.85
CA ILE A 62 1.90 -7.45 1.29
C ILE A 62 0.80 -6.37 1.25
N ALA A 63 1.09 -5.17 1.71
CA ALA A 63 0.11 -4.08 1.73
C ALA A 63 -0.36 -3.70 0.32
N ILE A 64 0.57 -3.50 -0.63
CA ILE A 64 0.20 -3.12 -2.00
C ILE A 64 -0.46 -4.27 -2.77
N ASP A 65 -0.02 -5.52 -2.57
CA ASP A 65 -0.58 -6.68 -3.26
C ASP A 65 -1.98 -7.06 -2.75
N ALA A 66 -2.23 -6.89 -1.44
CA ALA A 66 -3.53 -7.14 -0.82
C ALA A 66 -4.53 -6.00 -1.00
N ALA A 67 -4.08 -4.80 -1.40
CA ALA A 67 -4.95 -3.64 -1.58
C ALA A 67 -6.09 -3.95 -2.58
N THR A 68 -7.32 -3.55 -2.25
CA THR A 68 -8.50 -3.78 -3.10
C THR A 68 -8.41 -3.12 -4.47
N THR A 69 -7.49 -2.18 -4.65
CA THR A 69 -7.17 -1.55 -5.92
C THR A 69 -6.22 -2.37 -6.79
N HIS A 70 -5.66 -3.48 -6.25
CA HIS A 70 -4.66 -4.30 -6.96
C HIS A 70 -4.96 -5.80 -6.91
N LEU A 71 -5.09 -6.41 -5.71
CA LEU A 71 -5.44 -7.82 -5.49
C LEU A 71 -4.54 -8.80 -6.27
N TYR A 72 -3.22 -8.64 -6.13
CA TYR A 72 -2.24 -9.47 -6.84
C TYR A 72 -1.84 -10.70 -6.02
N GLU A 73 -2.64 -11.77 -6.10
CA GLU A 73 -2.45 -13.01 -5.33
C GLU A 73 -1.07 -13.67 -5.52
N PRO A 74 -0.47 -13.77 -6.74
CA PRO A 74 0.82 -14.44 -6.91
C PRO A 74 1.94 -13.79 -6.10
N GLY A 75 2.04 -12.46 -6.08
CA GLY A 75 3.00 -11.71 -5.27
C GLY A 75 2.70 -11.84 -3.79
N LEU A 76 1.43 -11.68 -3.41
CA LEU A 76 0.99 -11.77 -2.03
C LEU A 76 1.44 -13.07 -1.36
N ARG A 77 1.31 -14.22 -2.05
CA ARG A 77 1.77 -15.53 -1.53
C ARG A 77 3.27 -15.56 -1.26
N ILE A 78 4.06 -15.00 -2.18
CA ILE A 78 5.52 -14.93 -2.05
C ILE A 78 5.90 -14.06 -0.86
N HIS A 79 5.32 -12.86 -0.77
CA HIS A 79 5.66 -11.88 0.24
C HIS A 79 5.23 -12.31 1.64
N ILE A 80 4.10 -13.03 1.78
CA ILE A 80 3.71 -13.67 3.06
C ILE A 80 4.74 -14.73 3.46
N LYS A 81 5.15 -15.60 2.53
CA LYS A 81 6.15 -16.62 2.80
C LYS A 81 7.48 -16.01 3.26
N ASN A 82 7.96 -15.03 2.51
CA ASN A 82 9.20 -14.33 2.84
C ASN A 82 9.10 -13.58 4.18
N ALA A 83 7.97 -12.94 4.46
CA ALA A 83 7.74 -12.26 5.74
C ALA A 83 7.89 -13.25 6.91
N PHE A 84 7.33 -14.47 6.81
CA PHE A 84 7.52 -15.52 7.81
C PHE A 84 8.99 -15.95 7.94
N GLU A 85 9.72 -16.06 6.84
CA GLU A 85 11.16 -16.37 6.84
C GLU A 85 11.98 -15.27 7.56
N TYR A 86 11.53 -14.01 7.50
CA TYR A 86 12.08 -12.88 8.25
C TYR A 86 11.47 -12.72 9.66
N GLY A 87 10.76 -13.72 10.15
CA GLY A 87 10.25 -13.77 11.52
C GLY A 87 8.97 -12.96 11.77
N ALA A 88 8.20 -12.66 10.73
CA ALA A 88 6.87 -12.07 10.92
C ALA A 88 5.93 -13.06 11.62
N THR A 89 5.01 -12.52 12.41
CA THR A 89 3.90 -13.30 12.96
C THR A 89 2.65 -13.15 12.11
N LYS A 90 1.70 -14.07 12.25
CA LYS A 90 0.40 -13.96 11.56
C LYS A 90 -0.43 -12.77 12.08
N GLU A 91 -0.20 -12.38 13.33
CA GLU A 91 -0.83 -11.22 13.96
C GLU A 91 -0.32 -9.91 13.32
N GLU A 92 0.99 -9.80 13.06
CA GLU A 92 1.58 -8.66 12.34
C GLU A 92 1.01 -8.57 10.91
N ILE A 93 0.95 -9.69 10.18
CA ILE A 93 0.38 -9.72 8.82
C ILE A 93 -1.12 -9.38 8.86
N MET A 94 -1.86 -9.89 9.85
CA MET A 94 -3.27 -9.53 10.01
C MET A 94 -3.45 -8.03 10.27
N GLU A 95 -2.55 -7.42 11.02
CA GLU A 95 -2.57 -5.97 11.25
C GLU A 95 -2.28 -5.18 9.96
N VAL A 96 -1.36 -5.65 9.10
CA VAL A 96 -1.19 -5.07 7.75
C VAL A 96 -2.52 -5.11 6.98
N TYR A 97 -3.25 -6.22 6.99
CA TYR A 97 -4.56 -6.30 6.33
C TYR A 97 -5.60 -5.37 6.94
N GLN A 98 -5.62 -5.21 8.27
CA GLN A 98 -6.51 -4.26 8.94
C GLN A 98 -6.20 -2.81 8.50
N LEU A 99 -4.93 -2.43 8.42
CA LEU A 99 -4.51 -1.12 7.94
C LEU A 99 -4.94 -0.89 6.48
N VAL A 100 -4.70 -1.85 5.59
CA VAL A 100 -5.04 -1.76 4.17
C VAL A 100 -6.55 -1.74 3.93
N SER A 101 -7.34 -2.42 4.77
CA SER A 101 -8.79 -2.52 4.61
C SER A 101 -9.52 -1.19 4.72
N ILE A 102 -8.92 -0.17 5.38
CA ILE A 102 -9.53 1.16 5.50
C ILE A 102 -9.43 2.01 4.23
N LEU A 103 -8.70 1.55 3.20
CA LEU A 103 -8.55 2.24 1.92
C LEU A 103 -9.91 2.61 1.29
N GLY A 104 -10.95 1.79 1.50
CA GLY A 104 -12.30 2.07 1.04
C GLY A 104 -12.88 3.40 1.56
N MET A 105 -12.40 3.92 2.69
CA MET A 105 -12.85 5.21 3.24
C MET A 105 -12.39 6.41 2.42
N HIS A 106 -11.42 6.25 1.52
CA HIS A 106 -11.05 7.31 0.58
C HIS A 106 -12.21 7.70 -0.35
N THR A 107 -13.18 6.81 -0.57
CA THR A 107 -14.46 7.15 -1.22
C THR A 107 -15.17 8.30 -0.49
N CYS A 108 -15.22 8.26 0.84
CA CYS A 108 -15.86 9.30 1.64
C CYS A 108 -15.01 10.57 1.72
N THR A 109 -13.71 10.46 1.95
CA THR A 109 -12.82 11.64 2.06
C THR A 109 -12.63 12.38 0.74
N MET A 110 -12.89 11.74 -0.40
CA MET A 110 -12.98 12.39 -1.70
C MET A 110 -14.39 12.80 -2.06
N GLY A 111 -15.36 11.90 -1.91
CA GLY A 111 -16.72 12.10 -2.39
C GLY A 111 -17.51 13.12 -1.56
N VAL A 112 -17.35 13.15 -0.23
CA VAL A 112 -18.10 14.08 0.62
C VAL A 112 -17.75 15.54 0.37
N PRO A 113 -16.45 15.96 0.27
CA PRO A 113 -16.13 17.34 -0.12
C PRO A 113 -16.75 17.76 -1.45
N VAL A 114 -16.73 16.87 -2.46
CA VAL A 114 -17.35 17.13 -3.77
C VAL A 114 -18.88 17.29 -3.61
N LEU A 115 -19.54 16.41 -2.85
CA LEU A 115 -20.97 16.51 -2.58
C LEU A 115 -21.33 17.85 -1.93
N LEU A 116 -20.56 18.27 -0.92
CA LEU A 116 -20.80 19.54 -0.21
C LEU A 116 -20.59 20.75 -1.13
N ASP A 117 -19.61 20.70 -2.02
CA ASP A 117 -19.37 21.74 -3.01
C ASP A 117 -20.55 21.86 -4.00
N GLU A 118 -21.03 20.76 -4.52
CA GLU A 118 -22.18 20.74 -5.44
C GLU A 118 -23.49 21.17 -4.73
N MET A 119 -23.66 20.83 -3.45
CA MET A 119 -24.81 21.34 -2.65
C MET A 119 -24.77 22.86 -2.49
N ARG A 120 -23.57 23.45 -2.25
CA ARG A 120 -23.43 24.92 -2.20
C ARG A 120 -23.77 25.56 -3.56
N LYS A 121 -23.25 25.02 -4.66
CA LYS A 121 -23.58 25.49 -6.02
C LYS A 121 -25.07 25.39 -6.32
N ALA A 122 -25.76 24.40 -5.74
CA ALA A 122 -27.21 24.23 -5.87
C ALA A 122 -28.05 25.11 -4.91
N GLY A 123 -27.40 25.98 -4.11
CA GLY A 123 -28.11 26.86 -3.16
C GLY A 123 -28.65 26.16 -1.92
N LYS A 124 -28.04 25.03 -1.54
CA LYS A 124 -28.46 24.23 -0.35
C LYS A 124 -27.54 24.46 0.86
N ASP A 125 -26.92 25.63 0.96
CA ASP A 125 -25.96 25.96 2.02
C ASP A 125 -26.56 25.89 3.42
N SER A 126 -27.84 26.24 3.57
CA SER A 126 -28.52 26.22 4.85
C SER A 126 -28.63 24.83 5.49
N GLU A 127 -28.55 23.77 4.69
CA GLU A 127 -28.56 22.39 5.18
C GLU A 127 -27.18 22.00 5.77
N LEU A 128 -26.11 22.76 5.47
CA LEU A 128 -24.74 22.48 5.86
C LEU A 128 -24.25 23.32 7.05
N ALA A 129 -24.92 24.46 7.32
CA ALA A 129 -24.49 25.42 8.34
C ALA A 129 -24.98 25.03 9.74
N VAL A 130 -24.85 23.78 10.14
CA VAL A 130 -25.28 23.29 11.45
C VAL A 130 -24.07 23.11 12.35
N PRO A 131 -24.06 23.75 13.56
CA PRO A 131 -22.97 23.49 14.52
C PRO A 131 -22.90 22.02 14.92
N LEU A 132 -21.68 21.51 15.15
CA LEU A 132 -21.51 20.15 15.64
C LEU A 132 -22.18 19.96 17.00
N THR A 133 -22.87 18.85 17.13
CA THR A 133 -23.49 18.42 18.41
C THR A 133 -22.41 17.99 19.41
N ALA A 134 -22.75 17.91 20.69
CA ALA A 134 -21.84 17.40 21.72
C ALA A 134 -21.31 15.97 21.40
N LYS A 135 -22.14 15.12 20.79
CA LYS A 135 -21.75 13.79 20.33
C LYS A 135 -20.69 13.85 19.24
N GLN A 136 -20.88 14.71 18.24
CA GLN A 136 -19.92 14.87 17.14
C GLN A 136 -18.58 15.46 17.61
N LEU A 137 -18.62 16.43 18.52
CA LEU A 137 -17.41 16.99 19.13
C LEU A 137 -16.63 15.90 19.89
N LYS A 138 -17.31 15.05 20.65
CA LYS A 138 -16.69 13.93 21.35
C LYS A 138 -16.07 12.91 20.38
N LEU A 139 -16.73 12.59 19.27
CA LEU A 139 -16.17 11.70 18.24
C LEU A 139 -14.93 12.30 17.59
N LYS A 140 -14.90 13.60 17.33
CA LYS A 140 -13.73 14.32 16.82
C LYS A 140 -12.55 14.26 17.79
N GLU A 141 -12.81 14.49 19.08
CA GLU A 141 -11.81 14.39 20.14
C GLU A 141 -11.25 12.97 20.24
N GLU A 142 -12.11 11.96 20.31
CA GLU A 142 -11.71 10.55 20.39
C GLU A 142 -10.88 10.10 19.18
N PHE A 143 -11.26 10.52 17.95
CA PHE A 143 -10.46 10.26 16.76
C PHE A 143 -9.05 10.89 16.88
N THR A 144 -9.02 12.16 17.33
CA THR A 144 -7.76 12.90 17.47
C THR A 144 -6.84 12.26 18.52
N GLU A 145 -7.38 11.79 19.63
CA GLU A 145 -6.63 11.06 20.66
C GLU A 145 -6.07 9.74 20.12
N ASN A 146 -6.90 8.97 19.41
CA ASN A 146 -6.51 7.65 18.89
C ASN A 146 -5.50 7.72 17.74
N ARG A 147 -5.56 8.78 16.91
CA ARG A 147 -4.75 8.91 15.69
C ARG A 147 -3.64 9.95 15.78
N GLY A 148 -3.65 10.78 16.83
CA GLY A 148 -2.67 11.86 17.02
C GLY A 148 -2.86 13.07 16.10
N TYR A 149 -3.93 13.12 15.29
CA TYR A 149 -4.24 14.22 14.39
C TYR A 149 -5.74 14.27 14.06
N TRP A 150 -6.19 15.44 13.56
CA TRP A 150 -7.46 15.61 12.86
C TRP A 150 -7.19 16.11 11.43
N SER A 151 -7.98 15.66 10.47
CA SER A 151 -7.97 16.17 9.11
C SER A 151 -9.33 16.74 8.76
N GLU A 152 -9.36 17.90 8.10
CA GLU A 152 -10.59 18.54 7.60
C GLU A 152 -11.37 17.66 6.59
N LEU A 153 -10.70 16.65 6.01
CA LEU A 153 -11.36 15.66 5.15
C LEU A 153 -12.49 14.92 5.84
N TRP A 154 -12.48 14.85 7.18
CA TRP A 154 -13.50 14.18 7.99
C TRP A 154 -14.66 15.10 8.41
N ASP A 155 -14.50 16.44 8.34
CA ASP A 155 -15.50 17.38 8.85
C ASP A 155 -16.86 17.18 8.18
N GLY A 156 -16.89 17.02 6.86
CA GLY A 156 -18.11 16.79 6.11
C GLY A 156 -18.80 15.48 6.51
N LEU A 157 -18.06 14.37 6.57
CA LEU A 157 -18.62 13.08 6.95
C LEU A 157 -19.16 13.10 8.40
N LEU A 158 -18.39 13.67 9.32
CA LEU A 158 -18.79 13.81 10.71
C LEU A 158 -20.07 14.64 10.84
N THR A 159 -20.23 15.66 9.99
CA THR A 159 -21.42 16.54 10.00
C THR A 159 -22.66 15.84 9.46
N ILE A 160 -22.57 15.21 8.29
CA ILE A 160 -23.73 14.68 7.58
C ILE A 160 -24.09 13.24 7.93
N CYS A 161 -23.13 12.45 8.42
CA CYS A 161 -23.37 11.04 8.79
C CYS A 161 -22.52 10.62 10.01
N PRO A 162 -22.78 11.18 11.20
CA PRO A 162 -21.99 10.91 12.40
C PRO A 162 -22.03 9.46 12.85
N GLU A 163 -23.11 8.73 12.60
CA GLU A 163 -23.22 7.30 12.94
C GLU A 163 -22.25 6.45 12.10
N PHE A 164 -22.12 6.75 10.81
CA PHE A 164 -21.15 6.07 9.95
C PHE A 164 -19.71 6.43 10.32
N PHE A 165 -19.46 7.70 10.65
CA PHE A 165 -18.16 8.13 11.17
C PHE A 165 -17.81 7.42 12.48
N GLU A 166 -18.77 7.29 13.42
CA GLU A 166 -18.57 6.56 14.67
C GLU A 166 -18.20 5.07 14.42
N ALA A 167 -18.93 4.39 13.54
CA ALA A 167 -18.64 3.02 13.17
C ALA A 167 -17.25 2.88 12.55
N TYR A 168 -16.87 3.80 11.65
CA TYR A 168 -15.54 3.85 11.07
C TYR A 168 -14.44 4.08 12.13
N LEU A 169 -14.65 5.01 13.07
CA LEU A 169 -13.72 5.25 14.17
C LEU A 169 -13.45 3.97 14.97
N ARG A 170 -14.49 3.21 15.32
CA ARG A 170 -14.33 1.92 16.01
C ARG A 170 -13.54 0.93 15.19
N PHE A 171 -13.82 0.83 13.90
CA PHE A 171 -13.12 -0.07 12.98
C PHE A 171 -11.65 0.30 12.78
N CYS A 172 -11.34 1.56 12.44
CA CYS A 172 -9.98 1.99 12.12
C CYS A 172 -9.06 2.11 13.35
N SER A 173 -9.61 2.11 14.57
CA SER A 173 -8.83 2.16 15.80
C SER A 173 -8.24 0.80 16.19
N ILE A 174 -8.79 -0.32 15.69
CA ILE A 174 -8.37 -1.68 16.07
C ILE A 174 -6.86 -1.90 15.86
N PRO A 175 -6.27 -1.62 14.69
CA PRO A 175 -4.84 -1.85 14.48
C PRO A 175 -3.95 -0.88 15.27
N TRP A 176 -4.50 0.09 16.00
CA TRP A 176 -3.73 1.08 16.76
C TRP A 176 -3.70 0.80 18.26
N SER A 177 -4.57 -0.06 18.79
CA SER A 177 -4.65 -0.29 20.24
C SER A 177 -5.17 -1.68 20.63
N PRO A 178 -4.35 -2.54 21.23
CA PRO A 178 -2.90 -2.61 21.16
C PRO A 178 -2.47 -3.16 19.80
N GLY A 179 -1.47 -2.57 19.15
CA GLY A 179 -0.97 -3.04 17.87
C GLY A 179 0.27 -3.95 18.01
N PHE A 180 0.55 -4.72 16.97
CA PHE A 180 1.74 -5.57 16.85
C PHE A 180 2.88 -4.88 16.09
N LEU A 181 2.54 -3.98 15.15
CA LEU A 181 3.50 -3.21 14.37
C LEU A 181 3.84 -1.90 15.10
N GLU A 182 5.08 -1.45 14.96
CA GLU A 182 5.46 -0.10 15.42
C GLU A 182 4.63 0.98 14.70
N PRO A 183 4.23 2.06 15.40
CA PRO A 183 3.43 3.13 14.81
C PRO A 183 4.01 3.71 13.50
N LYS A 184 5.34 3.85 13.42
CA LYS A 184 6.03 4.28 12.20
C LYS A 184 5.83 3.32 11.03
N VAL A 185 5.87 2.01 11.28
CA VAL A 185 5.67 0.97 10.26
C VAL A 185 4.22 0.99 9.75
N LYS A 186 3.24 1.28 10.60
CA LYS A 186 1.83 1.45 10.18
C LYS A 186 1.68 2.60 9.18
N GLU A 187 2.35 3.72 9.44
CA GLU A 187 2.34 4.85 8.51
C GLU A 187 3.03 4.49 7.18
N PHE A 188 4.05 3.63 7.17
CA PHE A 188 4.66 3.14 5.94
C PHE A 188 3.67 2.32 5.09
N MET A 189 2.79 1.53 5.72
CA MET A 189 1.73 0.81 4.99
C MET A 189 0.77 1.78 4.30
N TYR A 190 0.33 2.82 5.01
CA TYR A 190 -0.51 3.86 4.43
C TYR A 190 0.20 4.64 3.31
N ILE A 191 1.47 5.02 3.50
CA ILE A 191 2.28 5.67 2.46
C ILE A 191 2.36 4.79 1.22
N ALA A 192 2.59 3.48 1.38
CA ALA A 192 2.71 2.56 0.27
C ALA A 192 1.41 2.45 -0.55
N ILE A 193 0.26 2.24 0.11
CA ILE A 193 -1.03 2.10 -0.59
C ILE A 193 -1.48 3.42 -1.21
N ASP A 194 -1.25 4.56 -0.57
CA ASP A 194 -1.64 5.87 -1.08
C ASP A 194 -0.77 6.31 -2.27
N ALA A 195 0.54 5.97 -2.25
CA ALA A 195 1.47 6.25 -3.34
C ALA A 195 1.38 5.26 -4.50
N ALA A 196 0.78 4.07 -4.30
CA ALA A 196 0.67 3.05 -5.33
C ALA A 196 -0.01 3.59 -6.60
N THR A 197 0.55 3.28 -7.78
CA THR A 197 0.01 3.75 -9.08
C THR A 197 -1.41 3.26 -9.35
N THR A 198 -1.88 2.26 -8.62
CA THR A 198 -3.26 1.77 -8.65
C THR A 198 -4.23 2.62 -7.82
N HIS A 199 -3.73 3.60 -7.04
CA HIS A 199 -4.56 4.41 -6.14
C HIS A 199 -4.26 5.92 -6.23
N LEU A 200 -3.00 6.34 -6.03
CA LEU A 200 -2.54 7.74 -6.13
C LEU A 200 -3.37 8.73 -5.29
N TYR A 201 -3.55 8.42 -4.01
CA TYR A 201 -4.34 9.25 -3.10
C TYR A 201 -3.48 10.29 -2.37
N GLU A 202 -3.20 11.43 -3.02
CA GLU A 202 -2.33 12.49 -2.49
C GLU A 202 -2.77 13.03 -1.12
N PRO A 203 -4.06 13.27 -0.82
CA PRO A 203 -4.45 13.84 0.48
C PRO A 203 -4.05 12.96 1.67
N GLY A 204 -4.23 11.64 1.58
CA GLY A 204 -3.80 10.69 2.60
C GLY A 204 -2.28 10.58 2.65
N LEU A 205 -1.63 10.47 1.49
CA LEU A 205 -0.17 10.40 1.39
C LEU A 205 0.52 11.54 2.16
N ARG A 206 0.03 12.78 2.03
CA ARG A 206 0.58 13.93 2.78
C ARG A 206 0.46 13.74 4.29
N ILE A 207 -0.70 13.30 4.77
CA ILE A 207 -0.96 13.06 6.19
C ILE A 207 -0.02 11.97 6.72
N HIS A 208 0.07 10.86 6.01
CA HIS A 208 0.86 9.70 6.45
C HIS A 208 2.35 9.96 6.41
N ILE A 209 2.87 10.74 5.44
CA ILE A 209 4.25 11.23 5.45
C ILE A 209 4.51 12.13 6.68
N GLN A 210 3.61 13.09 6.96
CA GLN A 210 3.77 13.98 8.12
C GLN A 210 3.77 13.18 9.44
N ASN A 211 2.89 12.19 9.57
CA ASN A 211 2.82 11.34 10.74
C ASN A 211 4.07 10.46 10.89
N ALA A 212 4.52 9.82 9.79
CA ALA A 212 5.75 9.03 9.79
C ALA A 212 6.96 9.87 10.25
N LEU A 213 7.10 11.11 9.74
CA LEU A 213 8.15 12.03 10.14
C LEU A 213 8.05 12.41 11.63
N LYS A 214 6.85 12.67 12.17
CA LYS A 214 6.64 12.92 13.61
C LYS A 214 7.01 11.70 14.46
N LEU A 215 6.85 10.49 13.95
CA LEU A 215 7.24 9.23 14.58
C LEU A 215 8.72 8.88 14.37
N GLY A 216 9.51 9.81 13.81
CA GLY A 216 10.95 9.67 13.63
C GLY A 216 11.38 8.93 12.37
N ALA A 217 10.50 8.79 11.37
CA ALA A 217 10.92 8.27 10.07
C ALA A 217 11.93 9.20 9.40
N THR A 218 12.92 8.60 8.74
CA THR A 218 13.87 9.34 7.92
C THR A 218 13.37 9.47 6.49
N LYS A 219 13.94 10.42 5.74
CA LYS A 219 13.64 10.54 4.30
C LYS A 219 14.08 9.32 3.51
N GLU A 220 15.14 8.66 3.98
CA GLU A 220 15.68 7.44 3.38
C GLU A 220 14.70 6.27 3.54
N GLU A 221 14.11 6.08 4.72
CA GLU A 221 13.07 5.08 4.98
C GLU A 221 11.83 5.32 4.09
N ILE A 222 11.33 6.56 4.03
CA ILE A 222 10.17 6.91 3.20
C ILE A 222 10.50 6.73 1.71
N MET A 223 11.70 7.12 1.27
CA MET A 223 12.13 6.91 -0.12
C MET A 223 12.22 5.43 -0.45
N GLU A 224 12.64 4.58 0.49
CA GLU A 224 12.67 3.14 0.29
C GLU A 224 11.25 2.55 0.17
N VAL A 225 10.28 3.03 0.94
CA VAL A 225 8.86 2.65 0.74
C VAL A 225 8.42 2.98 -0.69
N PHE A 226 8.77 4.16 -1.24
CA PHE A 226 8.45 4.49 -2.63
C PHE A 226 9.17 3.59 -3.63
N GLN A 227 10.43 3.23 -3.39
CA GLN A 227 11.18 2.29 -4.24
C GLN A 227 10.51 0.91 -4.28
N LEU A 228 10.13 0.38 -3.11
CA LEU A 228 9.41 -0.90 -3.00
C LEU A 228 8.06 -0.84 -3.73
N THR A 229 7.29 0.23 -3.53
CA THR A 229 5.99 0.41 -4.18
C THR A 229 6.10 0.56 -5.70
N SER A 230 7.18 1.17 -6.20
CA SER A 230 7.36 1.44 -7.64
C SER A 230 7.49 0.19 -8.50
N VAL A 231 7.89 -0.96 -7.92
CA VAL A 231 8.04 -2.22 -8.67
C VAL A 231 6.70 -2.88 -9.03
N LEU A 232 5.60 -2.40 -8.48
CA LEU A 232 4.24 -2.86 -8.78
C LEU A 232 3.93 -2.90 -10.29
N GLY A 233 4.51 -1.98 -11.07
CA GLY A 233 4.37 -1.98 -12.53
C GLY A 233 4.84 -3.26 -13.21
N MET A 234 5.74 -4.04 -12.61
CA MET A 234 6.20 -5.32 -13.17
C MET A 234 5.15 -6.43 -13.12
N HIS A 235 4.08 -6.27 -12.34
CA HIS A 235 2.97 -7.22 -12.35
C HIS A 235 2.28 -7.31 -13.72
N THR A 236 2.39 -6.28 -14.55
CA THR A 236 2.03 -6.35 -15.98
C THR A 236 2.76 -7.48 -16.70
N CYS A 237 4.05 -7.65 -16.45
CA CYS A 237 4.84 -8.70 -17.08
C CYS A 237 4.57 -10.08 -16.45
N THR A 238 4.49 -10.15 -15.13
CA THR A 238 4.27 -11.45 -14.45
C THR A 238 2.88 -12.04 -14.71
N VAL A 239 1.91 -11.21 -15.08
CA VAL A 239 0.58 -11.65 -15.53
C VAL A 239 0.55 -11.81 -17.06
N GLY A 240 1.03 -10.80 -17.80
CA GLY A 240 0.85 -10.75 -19.24
C GLY A 240 1.74 -11.70 -20.02
N VAL A 241 2.97 -11.96 -19.58
CA VAL A 241 3.92 -12.83 -20.31
C VAL A 241 3.46 -14.29 -20.33
N PRO A 242 3.03 -14.91 -19.22
CA PRO A 242 2.46 -16.27 -19.28
C PRO A 242 1.27 -16.39 -20.23
N ILE A 243 0.36 -15.42 -20.21
CA ILE A 243 -0.80 -15.39 -21.11
C ILE A 243 -0.34 -15.25 -22.57
N LEU A 244 0.63 -14.36 -22.84
CA LEU A 244 1.19 -14.20 -24.19
C LEU A 244 1.77 -15.51 -24.73
N ILE A 245 2.51 -16.24 -23.92
CA ILE A 245 3.10 -17.55 -24.31
C ILE A 245 2.00 -18.56 -24.56
N GLU A 246 0.99 -18.66 -23.68
CA GLU A 246 -0.14 -19.57 -23.83
C GLU A 246 -0.90 -19.31 -25.13
N GLU A 247 -1.29 -18.07 -25.38
CA GLU A 247 -2.03 -17.70 -26.59
C GLU A 247 -1.20 -17.87 -27.87
N SER A 248 0.12 -17.64 -27.82
CA SER A 248 1.00 -17.89 -28.96
C SER A 248 1.06 -19.38 -29.31
N ASN A 249 1.12 -20.25 -28.31
CA ASN A 249 1.14 -21.71 -28.53
C ASN A 249 -0.19 -22.24 -29.07
N ASN A 250 -1.31 -21.57 -28.78
CA ASN A 250 -2.64 -21.94 -29.31
C ASN A 250 -2.82 -21.57 -30.78
N LEU A 251 -1.92 -20.77 -31.38
CA LEU A 251 -1.95 -20.37 -32.80
C LEU A 251 -1.12 -21.30 -33.69
N GLU A 252 -0.23 -22.12 -33.13
CA GLU A 252 0.59 -23.13 -33.82
C GLU A 252 -0.17 -24.47 -33.94
#